data_db4656170018bf82e9b22459c58cf0ed
#
_entry.id   db4656170018bf82e9b22459c58cf0ed
#
_cell.length_a   1.000
_cell.length_b   1.000
_cell.length_c   1.000
_cell.angle_alpha   90.00
_cell.angle_beta   90.00
_cell.angle_gamma   90.00
#
_symmetry.space_group_name_H-M   'P 1'
#
loop_
_entity.id
_entity.type
_entity.pdbx_description
1 polymer ?
#
loop_
_entity_poly.entity_id
_entity_poly.type
_entity_poly.pdbx_seq_one_letter_code
_entity_poly.pdbx_strand_id
1 'polypeptide(L)'
;MNASRNNPFEQTLKRSFWMLTGLMALATVLLTTLVFLRWRVTNPPATEPVALITPAAPKDTNFVNLWTAPSDWRLSRLAPEEQALARYGRELIAHTADYLGPKGSVAHLSNGMNCQNCHLNAGTQPWGNNYAGVQANYPKFRERSGTVENQVKRVNDCIQRSLNGRALDSTSREMRGILAYIKWLGTDVPRKKMPRGTGLFKLKGLKRAADPDKGLAIYTQKCQSCHQASGAGLQVAGASSYVYPPLWGSNSYNVGAGLFRLSNLAGYVRYNMPLGATYDRPQLTDEEAWDVAAYINSQPRPTLDISRDWPNLAGKPFDHPFGPFADPFSEQQHKYGPFKPIKDWKEAHKKKLTDKPAKRQLATS
;
A
#
# COMPACT_ATOMS: atom_id res chain seq x y z
N MET A 1 -44.22 -50.84 -65.80
CA MET A 1 -44.07 -49.45 -65.34
C MET A 1 -44.57 -49.37 -63.89
N ASN A 2 -43.68 -49.50 -62.89
CA ASN A 2 -44.05 -49.41 -61.52
C ASN A 2 -43.63 -48.03 -60.98
N ALA A 3 -44.59 -47.16 -60.86
CA ALA A 3 -44.36 -45.89 -60.14
C ALA A 3 -44.54 -46.13 -58.63
N SER A 4 -43.45 -46.23 -57.96
CA SER A 4 -43.41 -46.21 -56.47
C SER A 4 -43.97 -44.86 -56.02
N ARG A 5 -45.21 -44.82 -55.51
CA ARG A 5 -45.77 -43.66 -54.81
C ARG A 5 -45.04 -43.49 -53.48
N ASN A 6 -44.18 -42.49 -53.41
CA ASN A 6 -43.60 -42.05 -52.11
C ASN A 6 -44.74 -41.58 -51.20
N ASN A 7 -45.03 -42.40 -50.16
CA ASN A 7 -46.08 -42.12 -49.21
C ASN A 7 -45.59 -40.92 -48.31
N PRO A 8 -46.27 -39.77 -48.35
CA PRO A 8 -45.88 -38.57 -47.56
C PRO A 8 -45.84 -38.84 -46.06
N PHE A 9 -46.60 -39.79 -45.59
CA PHE A 9 -46.58 -40.20 -44.21
C PHE A 9 -45.24 -40.90 -43.80
N GLU A 10 -44.73 -41.74 -44.68
CA GLU A 10 -43.43 -42.41 -44.43
C GLU A 10 -42.25 -41.45 -44.44
N GLN A 11 -42.30 -40.39 -45.27
CA GLN A 11 -41.31 -39.34 -45.31
C GLN A 11 -41.32 -38.49 -44.00
N THR A 12 -42.52 -38.19 -43.54
CA THR A 12 -42.73 -37.43 -42.30
C THR A 12 -42.22 -38.25 -41.11
N LEU A 13 -42.54 -39.55 -41.08
CA LEU A 13 -42.09 -40.45 -40.01
C LEU A 13 -40.58 -40.58 -39.95
N LYS A 14 -39.92 -40.72 -41.14
CA LYS A 14 -38.43 -40.76 -41.23
C LYS A 14 -37.82 -39.42 -40.77
N ARG A 15 -38.38 -38.28 -41.14
CA ARG A 15 -37.90 -36.96 -40.69
C ARG A 15 -38.03 -36.81 -39.19
N SER A 16 -39.18 -37.17 -38.60
CA SER A 16 -39.40 -37.13 -37.17
C SER A 16 -38.45 -38.05 -36.39
N PHE A 17 -38.19 -39.28 -36.94
CA PHE A 17 -37.22 -40.20 -36.38
C PHE A 17 -35.80 -39.62 -36.35
N TRP A 18 -35.35 -39.03 -37.46
CA TRP A 18 -34.01 -38.40 -37.52
C TRP A 18 -33.91 -37.15 -36.67
N MET A 19 -34.97 -36.38 -36.53
CA MET A 19 -34.98 -35.25 -35.60
C MET A 19 -34.91 -35.69 -34.13
N LEU A 20 -35.64 -36.75 -33.77
CA LEU A 20 -35.64 -37.28 -32.41
C LEU A 20 -34.27 -37.89 -32.06
N THR A 21 -33.66 -38.63 -32.98
CA THR A 21 -32.30 -39.20 -32.79
C THR A 21 -31.24 -38.10 -32.69
N GLY A 22 -31.37 -37.00 -33.45
CA GLY A 22 -30.50 -35.84 -33.34
C GLY A 22 -30.62 -35.12 -32.02
N LEU A 23 -31.86 -34.91 -31.54
CA LEU A 23 -32.13 -34.34 -30.21
C LEU A 23 -31.57 -35.19 -29.06
N MET A 24 -31.76 -36.52 -29.14
CA MET A 24 -31.19 -37.43 -28.14
C MET A 24 -29.66 -37.40 -28.15
N ALA A 25 -29.02 -37.39 -29.31
CA ALA A 25 -27.57 -37.26 -29.42
C ALA A 25 -27.05 -35.94 -28.80
N LEU A 26 -27.75 -34.83 -29.09
CA LEU A 26 -27.40 -33.51 -28.51
C LEU A 26 -27.55 -33.47 -26.98
N ALA A 27 -28.64 -34.05 -26.48
CA ALA A 27 -28.89 -34.17 -25.05
C ALA A 27 -27.81 -35.01 -24.33
N THR A 28 -27.37 -36.11 -24.97
CA THR A 28 -26.29 -36.99 -24.45
C THR A 28 -24.97 -36.24 -24.39
N VAL A 29 -24.62 -35.47 -25.43
CA VAL A 29 -23.39 -34.65 -25.46
C VAL A 29 -23.44 -33.56 -24.37
N LEU A 30 -24.58 -32.88 -24.21
CA LEU A 30 -24.75 -31.88 -23.14
C LEU A 30 -24.61 -32.51 -21.76
N LEU A 31 -25.23 -33.65 -21.51
CA LEU A 31 -25.18 -34.33 -20.22
C LEU A 31 -23.75 -34.81 -19.90
N THR A 32 -23.05 -35.41 -20.87
CA THR A 32 -21.65 -35.82 -20.66
C THR A 32 -20.73 -34.64 -20.43
N THR A 33 -20.96 -33.52 -21.10
CA THR A 33 -20.17 -32.29 -20.89
C THR A 33 -20.42 -31.72 -19.48
N LEU A 34 -21.67 -31.69 -19.03
CA LEU A 34 -22.03 -31.23 -17.68
C LEU A 34 -21.44 -32.15 -16.58
N VAL A 35 -21.48 -33.46 -16.78
CA VAL A 35 -20.88 -34.45 -15.88
C VAL A 35 -19.37 -34.27 -15.83
N PHE A 36 -18.73 -34.07 -16.96
CA PHE A 36 -17.28 -33.84 -17.04
C PHE A 36 -16.86 -32.53 -16.38
N LEU A 37 -17.61 -31.44 -16.60
CA LEU A 37 -17.36 -30.16 -15.95
C LEU A 37 -17.54 -30.27 -14.42
N ARG A 38 -18.61 -30.95 -13.98
CA ARG A 38 -18.84 -31.18 -12.56
C ARG A 38 -17.71 -32.06 -11.96
N TRP A 39 -17.29 -33.10 -12.66
CA TRP A 39 -16.18 -33.96 -12.23
C TRP A 39 -14.87 -33.17 -12.13
N ARG A 40 -14.57 -32.27 -13.08
CA ARG A 40 -13.40 -31.40 -13.01
C ARG A 40 -13.42 -30.44 -11.82
N VAL A 41 -14.59 -29.92 -11.46
CA VAL A 41 -14.74 -29.03 -10.29
C VAL A 41 -14.56 -29.80 -8.99
N THR A 42 -15.09 -31.02 -8.92
CA THR A 42 -14.99 -31.87 -7.71
C THR A 42 -13.64 -32.60 -7.59
N ASN A 43 -12.93 -32.80 -8.70
CA ASN A 43 -11.62 -33.44 -8.77
C ASN A 43 -10.65 -32.50 -9.52
N PRO A 44 -10.24 -31.38 -8.92
CA PRO A 44 -9.22 -30.55 -9.53
C PRO A 44 -7.95 -31.41 -9.73
N PRO A 45 -7.23 -31.21 -10.85
CA PRO A 45 -5.97 -31.92 -11.05
C PRO A 45 -5.11 -31.72 -9.81
N ALA A 46 -4.55 -32.83 -9.28
CA ALA A 46 -3.64 -32.75 -8.16
C ALA A 46 -2.55 -31.72 -8.52
N THR A 47 -2.59 -30.57 -7.87
CA THR A 47 -1.46 -29.65 -7.94
C THR A 47 -0.29 -30.45 -7.37
N GLU A 48 0.72 -30.74 -8.21
CA GLU A 48 1.97 -31.26 -7.68
C GLU A 48 2.35 -30.46 -6.46
N PRO A 49 2.73 -31.09 -5.35
CA PRO A 49 3.15 -30.32 -4.18
C PRO A 49 4.29 -29.44 -4.66
N VAL A 50 4.04 -28.13 -4.71
CA VAL A 50 5.11 -27.15 -4.92
C VAL A 50 6.14 -27.52 -3.87
N ALA A 51 7.27 -28.05 -4.29
CA ALA A 51 8.36 -28.40 -3.40
C ALA A 51 8.57 -27.17 -2.52
N LEU A 52 8.35 -27.31 -1.21
CA LEU A 52 8.65 -26.27 -0.23
C LEU A 52 10.16 -26.05 -0.40
N ILE A 53 10.52 -25.11 -1.28
CA ILE A 53 11.87 -24.57 -1.35
C ILE A 53 12.06 -23.95 0.01
N THR A 54 12.74 -24.68 0.90
CA THR A 54 13.18 -24.13 2.18
C THR A 54 13.98 -22.89 1.81
N PRO A 55 13.53 -21.67 2.17
CA PRO A 55 14.24 -20.48 1.76
C PRO A 55 15.65 -20.59 2.32
N ALA A 56 16.65 -20.48 1.46
CA ALA A 56 18.02 -20.29 1.91
C ALA A 56 18.02 -19.13 2.88
N ALA A 57 18.66 -19.29 4.05
CA ALA A 57 18.76 -18.22 5.05
C ALA A 57 19.21 -16.93 4.34
N PRO A 58 18.59 -15.80 4.62
CA PRO A 58 18.91 -14.55 3.94
C PRO A 58 20.40 -14.26 4.09
N LYS A 59 21.12 -14.23 2.99
CA LYS A 59 22.55 -13.85 2.94
C LYS A 59 22.75 -12.37 3.30
N ASP A 60 21.70 -11.59 3.29
CA ASP A 60 21.73 -10.16 3.61
C ASP A 60 21.43 -9.95 5.10
N THR A 61 22.43 -9.44 5.82
CA THR A 61 22.34 -9.12 7.25
C THR A 61 21.26 -8.08 7.58
N ASN A 62 20.71 -7.37 6.61
CA ASN A 62 19.60 -6.46 6.81
C ASN A 62 18.29 -7.16 7.22
N PHE A 63 18.17 -8.46 6.98
CA PHE A 63 16.94 -9.23 7.19
C PHE A 63 17.03 -10.20 8.38
N VAL A 64 18.09 -10.12 9.21
CA VAL A 64 18.23 -10.89 10.44
C VAL A 64 17.98 -10.02 11.67
N ASN A 65 17.56 -10.64 12.78
CA ASN A 65 17.30 -9.94 14.05
C ASN A 65 16.39 -8.72 13.91
N LEU A 66 15.31 -8.90 13.14
CA LEU A 66 14.30 -7.85 12.97
C LEU A 66 13.49 -7.70 14.25
N TRP A 67 13.03 -6.48 14.48
CA TRP A 67 12.11 -6.20 15.56
C TRP A 67 10.81 -7.00 15.38
N THR A 68 10.32 -7.56 16.48
CA THR A 68 9.02 -8.21 16.59
C THR A 68 8.16 -7.43 17.59
N ALA A 69 6.87 -7.36 17.32
CA ALA A 69 5.93 -6.72 18.24
C ALA A 69 5.89 -7.47 19.59
N PRO A 70 5.66 -6.79 20.70
CA PRO A 70 5.40 -7.43 21.98
C PRO A 70 4.24 -8.43 21.87
N SER A 71 4.31 -9.52 22.61
CA SER A 71 3.25 -10.54 22.61
C SER A 71 1.97 -10.04 23.26
N ASP A 72 0.81 -10.61 22.88
CA ASP A 72 -0.49 -10.32 23.50
C ASP A 72 -0.50 -10.65 25.01
N TRP A 73 0.34 -11.59 25.47
CA TRP A 73 0.56 -11.83 26.89
C TRP A 73 1.10 -10.61 27.63
N ARG A 74 2.03 -9.86 27.01
CA ARG A 74 2.50 -8.58 27.59
C ARG A 74 1.41 -7.53 27.65
N LEU A 75 0.57 -7.48 26.64
CA LEU A 75 -0.60 -6.60 26.63
C LEU A 75 -1.54 -6.94 27.79
N SER A 76 -1.78 -8.22 28.07
CA SER A 76 -2.65 -8.66 29.16
C SER A 76 -2.13 -8.33 30.58
N ARG A 77 -0.88 -7.93 30.71
CA ARG A 77 -0.27 -7.50 31.98
C ARG A 77 -0.37 -5.99 32.26
N LEU A 78 -0.87 -5.23 31.32
CA LEU A 78 -1.20 -3.82 31.56
C LEU A 78 -2.41 -3.72 32.51
N ALA A 79 -2.55 -2.56 33.15
CA ALA A 79 -3.77 -2.26 33.90
C ALA A 79 -5.01 -2.40 32.97
N PRO A 80 -6.16 -2.86 33.46
CA PRO A 80 -7.32 -3.16 32.62
C PRO A 80 -7.72 -2.02 31.69
N GLU A 81 -7.67 -0.78 32.17
CA GLU A 81 -7.98 0.41 31.36
C GLU A 81 -6.95 0.66 30.24
N GLU A 82 -5.66 0.57 30.54
CA GLU A 82 -4.59 0.69 29.53
C GLU A 82 -4.68 -0.42 28.49
N GLN A 83 -4.96 -1.64 28.93
CA GLN A 83 -5.15 -2.78 28.03
C GLN A 83 -6.32 -2.55 27.08
N ALA A 84 -7.49 -2.16 27.62
CA ALA A 84 -8.67 -1.88 26.81
C ALA A 84 -8.42 -0.77 25.79
N LEU A 85 -7.72 0.29 26.22
CA LEU A 85 -7.38 1.42 25.35
C LEU A 85 -6.39 1.03 24.24
N ALA A 86 -5.37 0.22 24.56
CA ALA A 86 -4.40 -0.24 23.56
C ALA A 86 -5.04 -1.22 22.56
N ARG A 87 -5.95 -2.10 23.00
CA ARG A 87 -6.73 -2.96 22.09
C ARG A 87 -7.60 -2.13 21.16
N TYR A 88 -8.30 -1.13 21.69
CA TYR A 88 -9.08 -0.19 20.88
C TYR A 88 -8.22 0.54 19.87
N GLY A 89 -7.02 0.97 20.25
CA GLY A 89 -6.06 1.60 19.33
C GLY A 89 -5.60 0.68 18.20
N ARG A 90 -5.40 -0.62 18.48
CA ARG A 90 -5.12 -1.63 17.45
C ARG A 90 -6.25 -1.74 16.45
N GLU A 91 -7.50 -1.82 16.93
CA GLU A 91 -8.69 -1.89 16.08
C GLU A 91 -8.83 -0.62 15.21
N LEU A 92 -8.63 0.56 15.78
CA LEU A 92 -8.65 1.81 15.03
C LEU A 92 -7.61 1.84 13.90
N ILE A 93 -6.42 1.32 14.11
CA ILE A 93 -5.36 1.26 13.10
C ILE A 93 -5.67 0.21 12.03
N ALA A 94 -6.16 -0.96 12.45
CA ALA A 94 -6.50 -2.04 11.54
C ALA A 94 -7.75 -1.71 10.69
N HIS A 95 -8.75 -1.09 11.29
CA HIS A 95 -10.08 -0.86 10.73
C HIS A 95 -10.49 0.62 10.77
N THR A 96 -9.56 1.51 10.49
CA THR A 96 -9.77 2.98 10.58
C THR A 96 -11.04 3.43 9.87
N ALA A 97 -11.34 2.85 8.71
CA ALA A 97 -12.50 3.23 7.90
C ALA A 97 -13.84 2.91 8.58
N ASP A 98 -13.91 1.87 9.41
CA ASP A 98 -15.14 1.46 10.12
C ASP A 98 -15.48 2.42 11.28
N TYR A 99 -14.47 3.16 11.77
CA TYR A 99 -14.61 4.15 12.83
C TYR A 99 -14.59 5.59 12.29
N LEU A 100 -13.69 5.90 11.37
CA LEU A 100 -13.37 7.27 10.95
C LEU A 100 -13.50 7.47 9.43
N GLY A 101 -13.94 6.47 8.67
CA GLY A 101 -14.14 6.55 7.23
C GLY A 101 -15.39 7.33 6.83
N PRO A 102 -15.73 7.36 5.53
CA PRO A 102 -16.92 8.07 5.04
C PRO A 102 -18.24 7.60 5.64
N LYS A 103 -18.29 6.35 6.13
CA LYS A 103 -19.40 5.74 6.86
C LYS A 103 -18.99 5.31 8.27
N GLY A 104 -17.98 5.97 8.84
CA GLY A 104 -17.42 5.60 10.14
C GLY A 104 -18.42 5.75 11.28
N SER A 105 -18.38 4.81 12.22
CA SER A 105 -19.30 4.76 13.36
C SER A 105 -19.04 5.85 14.41
N VAL A 106 -17.86 6.46 14.41
CA VAL A 106 -17.45 7.52 15.35
C VAL A 106 -17.46 8.88 14.69
N ALA A 107 -16.83 8.99 13.52
CA ALA A 107 -16.73 10.25 12.78
C ALA A 107 -16.42 10.00 11.30
N HIS A 108 -16.76 10.99 10.46
CA HIS A 108 -16.51 10.95 9.01
C HIS A 108 -15.31 11.83 8.67
N LEU A 109 -14.11 11.34 8.91
CA LEU A 109 -12.87 12.15 8.84
C LEU A 109 -11.94 11.76 7.70
N SER A 110 -12.05 10.56 7.11
CA SER A 110 -11.07 10.03 6.17
C SER A 110 -11.69 9.48 4.88
N ASN A 111 -10.84 9.08 3.94
CA ASN A 111 -11.20 8.62 2.60
C ASN A 111 -11.62 7.14 2.52
N GLY A 112 -11.78 6.45 3.62
CA GLY A 112 -12.14 5.01 3.64
C GLY A 112 -10.93 4.07 3.59
N MET A 113 -9.70 4.59 3.55
CA MET A 113 -8.50 3.78 3.76
C MET A 113 -8.25 3.54 5.24
N ASN A 114 -7.58 2.44 5.56
CA ASN A 114 -7.13 2.10 6.90
C ASN A 114 -5.65 2.51 7.11
N CYS A 115 -5.27 2.84 8.34
CA CYS A 115 -3.85 3.08 8.67
C CYS A 115 -2.98 1.89 8.28
N GLN A 116 -3.47 0.66 8.47
CA GLN A 116 -2.75 -0.55 8.10
C GLN A 116 -2.55 -0.74 6.59
N ASN A 117 -3.22 0.00 5.71
CA ASN A 117 -2.91 -0.05 4.28
C ASN A 117 -1.48 0.43 3.96
N CYS A 118 -0.93 1.30 4.82
CA CYS A 118 0.45 1.79 4.73
C CYS A 118 1.34 1.28 5.88
N HIS A 119 0.73 0.91 7.02
CA HIS A 119 1.40 0.41 8.23
C HIS A 119 0.98 -1.05 8.45
N LEU A 120 1.53 -1.94 7.63
CA LEU A 120 1.06 -3.31 7.49
C LEU A 120 0.98 -4.08 8.79
N ASN A 121 -0.04 -4.96 8.86
CA ASN A 121 -0.33 -5.80 10.02
C ASN A 121 -0.49 -4.95 11.30
N ALA A 122 -1.37 -3.95 11.23
CA ALA A 122 -1.58 -2.95 12.29
C ALA A 122 -0.28 -2.29 12.79
N GLY A 123 0.69 -2.08 11.89
CA GLY A 123 1.97 -1.43 12.20
C GLY A 123 3.00 -2.34 12.88
N THR A 124 2.90 -3.65 12.70
CA THR A 124 3.85 -4.63 13.29
C THR A 124 4.78 -5.27 12.27
N GLN A 125 4.47 -5.19 10.96
CA GLN A 125 5.26 -5.89 9.94
C GLN A 125 6.64 -5.26 9.75
N PRO A 126 7.75 -6.03 9.85
CA PRO A 126 9.08 -5.53 9.52
C PRO A 126 9.11 -4.98 8.09
N TRP A 127 9.76 -3.82 7.91
CA TRP A 127 9.84 -3.09 6.64
C TRP A 127 8.49 -2.74 5.99
N GLY A 128 7.39 -3.04 6.68
CA GLY A 128 6.03 -2.65 6.33
C GLY A 128 5.59 -1.33 6.96
N ASN A 129 6.53 -0.41 7.18
CA ASN A 129 6.29 0.90 7.81
C ASN A 129 5.76 0.79 9.24
N ASN A 130 6.28 -0.14 10.03
CA ASN A 130 5.83 -0.41 11.40
C ASN A 130 6.08 0.74 12.38
N TYR A 131 5.47 0.64 13.57
CA TYR A 131 5.51 1.67 14.61
C TYR A 131 6.61 1.47 15.68
N ALA A 132 7.48 0.46 15.54
CA ALA A 132 8.47 0.08 16.55
C ALA A 132 9.24 1.26 17.17
N GLY A 133 9.72 2.16 16.32
CA GLY A 133 10.56 3.28 16.76
C GLY A 133 9.79 4.55 17.16
N VAL A 134 8.46 4.59 17.06
CA VAL A 134 7.70 5.84 17.25
C VAL A 134 7.79 6.31 18.69
N GLN A 135 7.41 5.47 19.64
CA GLN A 135 7.43 5.82 21.07
C GLN A 135 8.83 6.26 21.56
N ALA A 136 9.88 5.60 21.08
CA ALA A 136 11.25 5.87 21.48
C ALA A 136 11.81 7.21 20.95
N ASN A 137 11.24 7.74 19.86
CA ASN A 137 11.80 8.86 19.12
C ASN A 137 10.97 10.13 19.14
N TYR A 138 9.74 10.13 19.64
CA TYR A 138 8.93 11.34 19.82
C TYR A 138 8.95 11.82 21.28
N PRO A 139 8.89 13.13 21.55
CA PRO A 139 8.84 14.22 20.55
C PRO A 139 10.12 14.33 19.73
N LYS A 140 10.00 14.80 18.47
CA LYS A 140 11.10 14.83 17.51
C LYS A 140 11.03 16.07 16.64
N PHE A 141 12.18 16.72 16.38
CA PHE A 141 12.25 17.76 15.34
C PHE A 141 11.98 17.16 13.97
N ARG A 142 11.12 17.82 13.20
CA ARG A 142 10.72 17.40 11.85
C ARG A 142 11.02 18.49 10.86
N GLU A 143 11.87 18.20 9.89
CA GLU A 143 12.24 19.15 8.83
C GLU A 143 11.03 19.65 8.04
N ARG A 144 9.99 18.80 7.88
CA ARG A 144 8.78 19.16 7.15
C ARG A 144 8.07 20.36 7.76
N SER A 145 7.89 20.38 9.04
CA SER A 145 7.23 21.48 9.75
C SER A 145 8.21 22.54 10.27
N GLY A 146 9.51 22.21 10.35
CA GLY A 146 10.52 23.04 11.00
C GLY A 146 10.32 23.17 12.51
N THR A 147 9.60 22.24 13.14
CA THR A 147 9.25 22.28 14.56
C THR A 147 9.47 20.94 15.24
N VAL A 148 9.49 20.94 16.58
CA VAL A 148 9.42 19.72 17.38
C VAL A 148 7.98 19.25 17.42
N GLU A 149 7.75 18.04 16.90
CA GLU A 149 6.43 17.40 16.85
C GLU A 149 6.29 16.32 17.91
N ASN A 150 5.10 16.21 18.49
CA ASN A 150 4.67 15.09 19.33
C ASN A 150 3.97 14.00 18.48
N GLN A 151 3.57 12.91 19.12
CA GLN A 151 2.90 11.81 18.42
C GLN A 151 1.50 12.19 17.93
N VAL A 152 0.75 13.04 18.65
CA VAL A 152 -0.57 13.53 18.25
C VAL A 152 -0.49 14.22 16.90
N LYS A 153 0.44 15.18 16.76
CA LYS A 153 0.65 15.87 15.49
C LYS A 153 1.04 14.88 14.39
N ARG A 154 1.90 13.90 14.71
CA ARG A 154 2.34 12.90 13.72
C ARG A 154 1.18 12.01 13.23
N VAL A 155 0.28 11.60 14.11
CA VAL A 155 -0.92 10.84 13.76
C VAL A 155 -1.82 11.70 12.85
N ASN A 156 -2.08 12.95 13.25
CA ASN A 156 -2.91 13.87 12.47
C ASN A 156 -2.30 14.21 11.10
N ASP A 157 -0.99 14.32 10.98
CA ASP A 157 -0.32 14.46 9.68
C ASP A 157 -0.61 13.25 8.76
N CYS A 158 -0.70 12.04 9.32
CA CYS A 158 -1.06 10.85 8.53
C CYS A 158 -2.54 10.88 8.13
N ILE A 159 -3.44 11.24 9.04
CA ILE A 159 -4.88 11.35 8.74
C ILE A 159 -5.12 12.38 7.63
N GLN A 160 -4.52 13.56 7.75
CA GLN A 160 -4.72 14.65 6.78
C GLN A 160 -4.06 14.38 5.42
N ARG A 161 -2.97 13.62 5.37
CA ARG A 161 -2.17 13.41 4.15
C ARG A 161 -2.40 12.02 3.53
N SER A 162 -2.21 10.97 4.31
CA SER A 162 -2.31 9.59 3.80
C SER A 162 -3.75 9.12 3.70
N LEU A 163 -4.62 9.55 4.60
CA LEU A 163 -6.05 9.29 4.54
C LEU A 163 -6.85 10.44 3.94
N ASN A 164 -6.19 11.47 3.42
CA ASN A 164 -6.80 12.67 2.80
C ASN A 164 -7.96 13.23 3.61
N GLY A 165 -7.81 13.27 4.93
CA GLY A 165 -8.86 13.52 5.89
C GLY A 165 -8.68 14.79 6.69
N ARG A 166 -9.42 14.90 7.79
CA ARG A 166 -9.36 15.99 8.76
C ARG A 166 -8.73 15.52 10.06
N ALA A 167 -8.07 16.42 10.78
CA ALA A 167 -7.43 16.10 12.05
C ALA A 167 -8.43 15.53 13.06
N LEU A 168 -8.01 14.50 13.77
CA LEU A 168 -8.72 13.95 14.91
C LEU A 168 -8.46 14.81 16.14
N ASP A 169 -9.48 14.98 16.97
CA ASP A 169 -9.33 15.68 18.24
C ASP A 169 -8.25 15.03 19.11
N SER A 170 -7.32 15.84 19.59
CA SER A 170 -6.17 15.41 20.38
C SER A 170 -6.55 14.75 21.71
N THR A 171 -7.72 15.06 22.25
CA THR A 171 -8.23 14.56 23.54
C THR A 171 -9.21 13.40 23.38
N SER A 172 -9.58 13.08 22.14
CA SER A 172 -10.54 12.02 21.84
C SER A 172 -10.09 10.65 22.35
N ARG A 173 -11.04 9.78 22.60
CA ARG A 173 -10.78 8.38 22.95
C ARG A 173 -9.97 7.67 21.87
N GLU A 174 -10.25 7.99 20.62
CA GLU A 174 -9.62 7.43 19.42
C GLU A 174 -8.13 7.80 19.39
N MET A 175 -7.79 9.07 19.60
CA MET A 175 -6.39 9.51 19.67
C MET A 175 -5.67 8.85 20.83
N ARG A 176 -6.28 8.82 22.01
CA ARG A 176 -5.71 8.14 23.19
C ARG A 176 -5.49 6.65 22.93
N GLY A 177 -6.44 5.98 22.27
CA GLY A 177 -6.32 4.58 21.88
C GLY A 177 -5.14 4.33 20.95
N ILE A 178 -5.04 5.09 19.86
CA ILE A 178 -3.92 5.01 18.92
C ILE A 178 -2.58 5.20 19.65
N LEU A 179 -2.49 6.20 20.50
CA LEU A 179 -1.26 6.48 21.24
C LEU A 179 -0.93 5.40 22.27
N ALA A 180 -1.92 4.82 22.96
CA ALA A 180 -1.73 3.71 23.89
C ALA A 180 -1.19 2.45 23.17
N TYR A 181 -1.72 2.14 22.00
CA TYR A 181 -1.21 1.05 21.18
C TYR A 181 0.22 1.28 20.71
N ILE A 182 0.53 2.47 20.20
CA ILE A 182 1.90 2.84 19.79
C ILE A 182 2.87 2.80 20.97
N LYS A 183 2.43 3.24 22.16
CA LYS A 183 3.21 3.14 23.40
C LYS A 183 3.53 1.68 23.74
N TRP A 184 2.53 0.81 23.68
CA TRP A 184 2.72 -0.62 23.93
C TRP A 184 3.67 -1.26 22.92
N LEU A 185 3.55 -0.97 21.61
CA LEU A 185 4.47 -1.48 20.60
C LEU A 185 5.93 -1.08 20.85
N GLY A 186 6.16 0.09 21.40
CA GLY A 186 7.49 0.62 21.68
C GLY A 186 8.04 0.27 23.07
N THR A 187 7.38 -0.59 23.87
CA THR A 187 7.74 -0.85 25.27
C THR A 187 9.20 -1.27 25.46
N ASP A 188 9.72 -2.10 24.57
CA ASP A 188 11.09 -2.65 24.69
C ASP A 188 12.11 -1.86 23.84
N VAL A 189 11.71 -0.75 23.25
CA VAL A 189 12.60 0.04 22.40
C VAL A 189 13.24 1.17 23.19
N PRO A 190 14.56 1.14 23.39
CA PRO A 190 15.27 2.18 24.15
C PRO A 190 15.09 3.56 23.49
N ARG A 191 15.06 4.61 24.30
CA ARG A 191 14.94 6.01 23.84
C ARG A 191 15.98 6.32 22.75
N LYS A 192 15.53 7.03 21.72
CA LYS A 192 16.33 7.45 20.53
C LYS A 192 16.89 6.28 19.72
N LYS A 193 16.42 5.06 19.92
CA LYS A 193 16.80 3.90 19.10
C LYS A 193 15.75 3.61 18.05
N MET A 194 16.22 3.04 16.93
CA MET A 194 15.41 2.56 15.84
C MET A 194 15.75 1.09 15.64
N PRO A 195 14.90 0.16 16.06
CA PRO A 195 15.15 -1.26 15.86
C PRO A 195 15.26 -1.61 14.37
N ARG A 196 16.00 -2.66 14.07
CA ARG A 196 16.12 -3.17 12.71
C ARG A 196 14.75 -3.62 12.22
N GLY A 197 14.41 -3.35 10.94
CA GLY A 197 13.10 -3.61 10.38
C GLY A 197 12.11 -2.46 10.54
N THR A 198 12.49 -1.36 11.20
CA THR A 198 11.61 -0.20 11.41
C THR A 198 11.45 0.62 10.13
N GLY A 199 10.22 1.09 9.91
CA GLY A 199 9.88 1.95 8.77
C GLY A 199 9.89 1.20 7.43
N LEU A 200 10.43 1.83 6.40
CA LEU A 200 10.53 1.28 5.04
C LEU A 200 11.98 0.98 4.69
N PHE A 201 12.22 -0.12 4.00
CA PHE A 201 13.54 -0.43 3.47
C PHE A 201 13.96 0.61 2.42
N LYS A 202 15.21 1.02 2.45
CA LYS A 202 15.75 2.02 1.51
C LYS A 202 16.48 1.32 0.38
N LEU A 203 15.86 1.29 -0.80
CA LEU A 203 16.47 0.77 -2.01
C LEU A 203 17.62 1.65 -2.49
N LYS A 204 18.60 1.04 -3.16
CA LYS A 204 19.57 1.80 -3.96
C LYS A 204 18.81 2.55 -5.06
N GLY A 205 19.20 3.81 -5.30
CA GLY A 205 18.68 4.57 -6.42
C GLY A 205 19.19 3.99 -7.74
N LEU A 206 18.37 4.11 -8.77
CA LEU A 206 18.75 3.73 -10.13
C LEU A 206 19.83 4.67 -10.68
N LYS A 207 20.62 4.20 -11.64
CA LYS A 207 21.55 5.03 -12.43
C LYS A 207 20.81 5.89 -13.46
N ARG A 208 19.59 5.52 -13.82
CA ARG A 208 18.65 6.23 -14.70
C ARG A 208 17.49 6.83 -13.92
N ALA A 209 16.67 7.63 -14.56
CA ALA A 209 15.35 7.96 -14.04
C ALA A 209 14.47 6.70 -13.96
N ALA A 210 13.57 6.65 -12.99
CA ALA A 210 12.51 5.68 -12.97
C ALA A 210 11.51 6.00 -14.09
N ASP A 211 10.99 4.97 -14.73
CA ASP A 211 10.26 5.03 -15.99
C ASP A 211 8.77 4.66 -15.77
N PRO A 212 7.85 5.63 -15.83
CA PRO A 212 6.42 5.35 -15.66
C PRO A 212 5.84 4.41 -16.73
N ASP A 213 6.37 4.42 -17.98
CA ASP A 213 5.84 3.56 -19.05
C ASP A 213 6.20 2.09 -18.80
N LYS A 214 7.43 1.82 -18.37
CA LYS A 214 7.81 0.49 -17.87
C LYS A 214 7.00 0.12 -16.63
N GLY A 215 6.75 1.08 -15.76
CA GLY A 215 5.91 0.92 -14.57
C GLY A 215 4.48 0.52 -14.89
N LEU A 216 3.89 1.05 -15.97
CA LEU A 216 2.57 0.65 -16.46
C LEU A 216 2.52 -0.85 -16.81
N ALA A 217 3.52 -1.36 -17.52
CA ALA A 217 3.57 -2.78 -17.88
C ALA A 217 3.62 -3.68 -16.63
N ILE A 218 4.44 -3.30 -15.63
CA ILE A 218 4.55 -4.02 -14.36
C ILE A 218 3.23 -3.93 -13.58
N TYR A 219 2.61 -2.74 -13.52
CA TYR A 219 1.33 -2.53 -12.86
C TYR A 219 0.24 -3.43 -13.45
N THR A 220 0.12 -3.46 -14.77
CA THR A 220 -0.85 -4.27 -15.49
C THR A 220 -0.67 -5.75 -15.18
N GLN A 221 0.57 -6.22 -15.15
CA GLN A 221 0.88 -7.63 -14.92
C GLN A 221 0.72 -8.06 -13.44
N LYS A 222 1.14 -7.22 -12.48
CA LYS A 222 1.33 -7.65 -11.09
C LYS A 222 0.44 -6.94 -10.06
N CYS A 223 -0.26 -5.87 -10.43
CA CYS A 223 -0.98 -5.00 -9.47
C CYS A 223 -2.46 -4.82 -9.80
N GLN A 224 -2.78 -4.74 -11.09
CA GLN A 224 -4.10 -4.37 -11.61
C GLN A 224 -5.20 -5.34 -11.16
N SER A 225 -4.91 -6.63 -11.01
CA SER A 225 -5.89 -7.65 -10.58
C SER A 225 -6.52 -7.32 -9.22
N CYS A 226 -5.76 -6.70 -8.31
CA CYS A 226 -6.26 -6.28 -6.99
C CYS A 226 -6.64 -4.79 -6.96
N HIS A 227 -5.77 -3.92 -7.50
CA HIS A 227 -5.96 -2.47 -7.41
C HIS A 227 -6.78 -1.88 -8.55
N GLN A 228 -7.27 -2.69 -9.48
CA GLN A 228 -8.04 -2.35 -10.68
C GLN A 228 -7.22 -1.54 -11.71
N ALA A 229 -7.65 -1.55 -12.98
CA ALA A 229 -6.99 -0.79 -14.05
C ALA A 229 -7.00 0.72 -13.78
N SER A 230 -8.03 1.21 -13.10
CA SER A 230 -8.18 2.61 -12.70
C SER A 230 -7.41 2.99 -11.44
N GLY A 231 -6.75 2.03 -10.76
CA GLY A 231 -6.11 2.25 -9.47
C GLY A 231 -7.05 2.62 -8.33
N ALA A 232 -8.36 2.54 -8.54
CA ALA A 232 -9.39 2.93 -7.56
C ALA A 232 -9.51 1.93 -6.40
N GLY A 233 -8.81 0.80 -6.46
CA GLY A 233 -8.93 -0.27 -5.49
C GLY A 233 -10.22 -1.05 -5.60
N LEU A 234 -10.47 -1.93 -4.66
CA LEU A 234 -11.68 -2.76 -4.58
C LEU A 234 -12.37 -2.56 -3.24
N GLN A 235 -13.63 -2.17 -3.29
CA GLN A 235 -14.50 -2.06 -2.12
C GLN A 235 -15.72 -2.96 -2.33
N VAL A 236 -16.08 -3.72 -1.29
CA VAL A 236 -17.34 -4.47 -1.32
C VAL A 236 -18.50 -3.49 -1.19
N ALA A 237 -19.57 -3.72 -1.93
CA ALA A 237 -20.77 -2.89 -1.86
C ALA A 237 -21.28 -2.80 -0.40
N GLY A 238 -21.51 -1.57 0.06
CA GLY A 238 -21.96 -1.32 1.44
C GLY A 238 -20.86 -1.27 2.51
N ALA A 239 -19.64 -1.78 2.24
CA ALA A 239 -18.54 -1.74 3.20
C ALA A 239 -18.01 -0.31 3.41
N SER A 240 -17.46 -0.05 4.60
CA SER A 240 -16.80 1.20 4.95
C SER A 240 -15.36 1.25 4.40
N SER A 241 -14.71 0.09 4.35
CA SER A 241 -13.29 -0.06 4.01
C SER A 241 -13.07 -0.73 2.66
N TYR A 242 -11.86 -0.56 2.14
CA TYR A 242 -11.40 -1.24 0.94
C TYR A 242 -10.84 -2.62 1.24
N VAL A 243 -11.16 -3.61 0.39
CA VAL A 243 -10.45 -4.91 0.33
C VAL A 243 -9.04 -4.69 -0.18
N TYR A 244 -8.90 -3.95 -1.28
CA TYR A 244 -7.63 -3.48 -1.81
C TYR A 244 -7.67 -1.96 -1.94
N PRO A 245 -6.76 -1.21 -1.29
CA PRO A 245 -6.86 0.24 -1.22
C PRO A 245 -6.63 0.90 -2.58
N PRO A 246 -7.20 2.11 -2.78
CA PRO A 246 -6.91 2.91 -3.96
C PRO A 246 -5.45 3.39 -3.94
N LEU A 247 -4.79 3.37 -5.10
CA LEU A 247 -3.41 3.82 -5.27
C LEU A 247 -3.34 5.25 -5.83
N TRP A 248 -4.36 5.68 -6.54
CA TRP A 248 -4.55 7.03 -7.06
C TRP A 248 -6.04 7.37 -7.18
N GLY A 249 -6.37 8.54 -7.71
CA GLY A 249 -7.75 9.05 -7.79
C GLY A 249 -8.21 9.72 -6.50
N SER A 250 -9.45 10.17 -6.47
CA SER A 250 -10.02 11.02 -5.41
C SER A 250 -9.98 10.40 -4.00
N ASN A 251 -10.03 9.09 -3.90
CA ASN A 251 -10.09 8.36 -2.62
C ASN A 251 -8.72 7.86 -2.15
N SER A 252 -7.65 8.22 -2.86
CA SER A 252 -6.28 7.84 -2.50
C SER A 252 -5.65 8.86 -1.53
N TYR A 253 -4.40 8.60 -1.15
CA TYR A 253 -3.58 9.56 -0.41
C TYR A 253 -3.28 10.79 -1.27
N ASN A 254 -3.14 11.95 -0.63
CA ASN A 254 -2.87 13.19 -1.34
C ASN A 254 -1.36 13.44 -1.57
N VAL A 255 -1.05 14.51 -2.31
CA VAL A 255 0.32 14.88 -2.69
C VAL A 255 1.26 15.15 -1.50
N GLY A 256 0.72 15.42 -0.31
CA GLY A 256 1.48 15.61 0.92
C GLY A 256 1.87 14.32 1.65
N ALA A 257 1.38 13.16 1.20
CA ALA A 257 1.61 11.88 1.86
C ALA A 257 3.07 11.41 1.75
N GLY A 258 3.51 10.63 2.74
CA GLY A 258 4.86 10.08 2.77
C GLY A 258 5.16 9.12 1.62
N LEU A 259 4.19 8.36 1.14
CA LEU A 259 4.33 7.44 0.00
C LEU A 259 4.31 8.16 -1.35
N PHE A 260 3.94 9.43 -1.41
CA PHE A 260 4.11 10.20 -2.64
C PHE A 260 5.59 10.49 -2.97
N ARG A 261 6.49 10.31 -2.01
CA ARG A 261 7.93 10.30 -2.27
C ARG A 261 8.32 8.97 -2.91
N LEU A 262 8.96 9.06 -4.08
CA LEU A 262 9.23 7.89 -4.92
C LEU A 262 10.06 6.82 -4.21
N SER A 263 11.12 7.22 -3.47
CA SER A 263 11.96 6.27 -2.73
C SER A 263 11.22 5.52 -1.63
N ASN A 264 10.20 6.13 -1.04
CA ASN A 264 9.37 5.49 -0.04
C ASN A 264 8.42 4.46 -0.67
N LEU A 265 7.74 4.84 -1.76
CA LEU A 265 6.84 3.93 -2.44
C LEU A 265 7.60 2.75 -3.06
N ALA A 266 8.75 3.00 -3.71
CA ALA A 266 9.59 1.94 -4.26
C ALA A 266 10.03 0.93 -3.18
N GLY A 267 10.50 1.40 -2.02
CA GLY A 267 10.85 0.53 -0.90
C GLY A 267 9.65 -0.21 -0.31
N TYR A 268 8.48 0.42 -0.29
CA TYR A 268 7.25 -0.21 0.18
C TYR A 268 6.82 -1.36 -0.76
N VAL A 269 6.69 -1.09 -2.06
CA VAL A 269 6.20 -2.10 -3.01
C VAL A 269 7.19 -3.25 -3.19
N ARG A 270 8.49 -2.98 -3.14
CA ARG A 270 9.55 -3.99 -3.30
C ARG A 270 9.43 -5.15 -2.30
N TYR A 271 9.11 -4.83 -1.05
CA TYR A 271 9.15 -5.80 0.05
C TYR A 271 7.78 -6.18 0.61
N ASN A 272 6.70 -5.58 0.09
CA ASN A 272 5.37 -5.82 0.64
C ASN A 272 4.30 -6.04 -0.45
N MET A 273 4.64 -5.89 -1.73
CA MET A 273 3.71 -6.06 -2.84
C MET A 273 4.35 -6.88 -3.98
N PRO A 274 3.54 -7.61 -4.78
CA PRO A 274 2.11 -7.89 -4.64
C PRO A 274 1.75 -8.60 -3.33
N LEU A 275 0.43 -8.76 -3.06
CA LEU A 275 -0.05 -9.50 -1.89
C LEU A 275 0.63 -10.87 -1.77
N GLY A 276 1.16 -11.18 -0.59
CA GLY A 276 1.97 -12.38 -0.34
C GLY A 276 3.48 -12.18 -0.52
N ALA A 277 3.94 -11.04 -1.03
CA ALA A 277 5.35 -10.68 -0.98
C ALA A 277 5.76 -10.32 0.45
N THR A 278 6.98 -10.70 0.80
CA THR A 278 7.60 -10.36 2.08
C THR A 278 9.04 -9.90 1.83
N TYR A 279 9.66 -9.32 2.83
CA TYR A 279 11.04 -8.83 2.71
C TYR A 279 12.05 -9.96 2.38
N ASP A 280 11.79 -11.19 2.78
CA ASP A 280 12.62 -12.39 2.52
C ASP A 280 12.21 -13.11 1.23
N ARG A 281 11.01 -12.85 0.72
CA ARG A 281 10.49 -13.39 -0.55
C ARG A 281 9.86 -12.30 -1.42
N PRO A 282 10.65 -11.32 -1.87
CA PRO A 282 10.15 -10.24 -2.70
C PRO A 282 9.85 -10.75 -4.12
N GLN A 283 8.77 -10.23 -4.72
CA GLN A 283 8.29 -10.63 -6.05
C GLN A 283 8.62 -9.61 -7.16
N LEU A 284 9.22 -8.49 -6.80
CA LEU A 284 9.68 -7.45 -7.72
C LEU A 284 11.21 -7.37 -7.65
N THR A 285 11.87 -7.03 -8.74
CA THR A 285 13.25 -6.53 -8.73
C THR A 285 13.29 -5.09 -8.21
N ASP A 286 14.47 -4.59 -7.88
CA ASP A 286 14.62 -3.19 -7.46
C ASP A 286 14.20 -2.23 -8.58
N GLU A 287 14.55 -2.52 -9.83
CA GLU A 287 14.16 -1.71 -11.00
C GLU A 287 12.65 -1.69 -11.20
N GLU A 288 12.00 -2.87 -11.18
CA GLU A 288 10.54 -2.97 -11.27
C GLU A 288 9.85 -2.17 -10.17
N ALA A 289 10.37 -2.21 -8.93
CA ALA A 289 9.81 -1.46 -7.81
C ALA A 289 9.91 0.06 -8.00
N TRP A 290 11.03 0.56 -8.55
CA TRP A 290 11.18 1.97 -8.87
C TRP A 290 10.25 2.40 -10.01
N ASP A 291 10.18 1.62 -11.09
CA ASP A 291 9.39 1.96 -12.28
C ASP A 291 7.88 1.89 -11.97
N VAL A 292 7.39 0.86 -11.27
CA VAL A 292 5.97 0.79 -10.89
C VAL A 292 5.58 1.87 -9.88
N ALA A 293 6.48 2.23 -8.96
CA ALA A 293 6.26 3.37 -8.06
C ALA A 293 6.17 4.69 -8.83
N ALA A 294 6.99 4.86 -9.88
CA ALA A 294 6.93 6.03 -10.75
C ALA A 294 5.60 6.11 -11.50
N TYR A 295 5.11 5.00 -12.03
CA TYR A 295 3.80 4.93 -12.66
C TYR A 295 2.67 5.30 -11.68
N ILE A 296 2.63 4.68 -10.50
CA ILE A 296 1.60 4.95 -9.49
C ILE A 296 1.61 6.43 -9.06
N ASN A 297 2.80 7.02 -8.86
CA ASN A 297 2.95 8.41 -8.44
C ASN A 297 2.84 9.43 -9.59
N SER A 298 2.80 8.99 -10.86
CA SER A 298 2.46 9.85 -11.98
C SER A 298 0.95 10.11 -12.11
N GLN A 299 0.12 9.24 -11.53
CA GLN A 299 -1.33 9.28 -11.67
C GLN A 299 -1.98 10.40 -10.83
N PRO A 300 -3.15 10.92 -11.26
CA PRO A 300 -3.86 11.99 -10.55
C PRO A 300 -4.26 11.56 -9.13
N ARG A 301 -4.20 12.50 -8.19
CA ARG A 301 -4.60 12.28 -6.79
C ARG A 301 -5.03 13.58 -6.13
N PRO A 302 -5.64 13.54 -4.93
CA PRO A 302 -6.05 14.75 -4.23
C PRO A 302 -4.87 15.70 -3.98
N THR A 303 -5.11 16.97 -4.16
CA THR A 303 -4.17 18.05 -3.84
C THR A 303 -4.20 18.36 -2.34
N LEU A 304 -3.15 18.98 -1.85
CA LEU A 304 -3.06 19.53 -0.52
C LEU A 304 -2.18 20.80 -0.59
N ASP A 305 -2.54 21.84 0.14
CA ASP A 305 -1.63 22.96 0.33
C ASP A 305 -0.42 22.54 1.17
N ILE A 306 0.73 22.48 0.54
CA ILE A 306 2.03 22.12 1.12
C ILE A 306 2.99 23.32 1.13
N SER A 307 2.50 24.53 0.91
CA SER A 307 3.33 25.75 0.84
C SER A 307 4.09 26.04 2.13
N ARG A 308 3.60 25.53 3.26
CA ARG A 308 4.24 25.65 4.57
C ARG A 308 5.18 24.48 4.90
N ASP A 309 5.20 23.45 4.07
CA ASP A 309 6.10 22.33 4.26
C ASP A 309 7.55 22.73 3.88
N TRP A 310 8.49 22.24 4.63
CA TRP A 310 9.93 22.44 4.39
C TRP A 310 10.35 23.90 4.47
N PRO A 311 10.10 24.59 5.59
CA PRO A 311 10.50 26.00 5.77
C PRO A 311 12.01 26.20 5.61
N ASN A 312 12.81 25.15 5.92
CA ASN A 312 14.21 25.06 5.54
C ASN A 312 14.37 24.11 4.35
N LEU A 313 14.63 24.64 3.17
CA LEU A 313 14.80 23.87 1.94
C LEU A 313 15.98 22.90 1.99
N ALA A 314 17.00 23.15 2.81
CA ALA A 314 18.12 22.24 3.00
C ALA A 314 17.69 20.88 3.55
N GLY A 315 16.68 20.88 4.44
CA GLY A 315 16.07 19.68 5.02
C GLY A 315 15.09 18.96 4.10
N LYS A 316 14.72 19.55 2.95
CA LYS A 316 13.78 18.94 2.00
C LYS A 316 14.37 17.67 1.40
N PRO A 317 13.61 16.55 1.33
CA PRO A 317 14.12 15.30 0.78
C PRO A 317 14.52 15.43 -0.69
N PHE A 318 15.53 14.65 -1.08
CA PHE A 318 16.06 14.64 -2.45
C PHE A 318 15.03 14.19 -3.51
N ASP A 319 14.00 13.45 -3.10
CA ASP A 319 12.91 12.91 -3.94
C ASP A 319 11.57 13.57 -3.63
N HIS A 320 11.57 14.80 -3.13
CA HIS A 320 10.33 15.57 -2.99
C HIS A 320 9.97 16.18 -4.36
N PRO A 321 8.77 15.85 -4.93
CA PRO A 321 8.50 16.14 -6.34
C PRO A 321 8.13 17.60 -6.66
N PHE A 322 8.02 18.48 -5.66
CA PHE A 322 7.60 19.88 -5.87
C PHE A 322 8.66 20.86 -5.40
N GLY A 323 8.89 21.91 -6.19
CA GLY A 323 9.73 23.04 -5.81
C GLY A 323 9.15 23.86 -4.62
N PRO A 324 9.86 24.91 -4.20
CA PRO A 324 11.23 25.24 -4.54
C PRO A 324 12.25 24.27 -3.94
N PHE A 325 13.46 24.20 -4.52
CA PHE A 325 14.57 23.36 -4.07
C PHE A 325 15.77 24.20 -3.63
N ALA A 326 16.61 23.64 -2.76
CA ALA A 326 17.87 24.27 -2.38
C ALA A 326 19.01 24.00 -3.38
N ASP A 327 18.82 23.08 -4.29
CA ASP A 327 19.76 22.61 -5.29
C ASP A 327 19.30 23.00 -6.72
N PRO A 328 20.17 22.88 -7.74
CA PRO A 328 19.87 23.36 -9.10
C PRO A 328 19.12 22.34 -9.96
N PHE A 329 18.71 21.20 -9.41
CA PHE A 329 18.10 20.13 -10.21
C PHE A 329 16.61 20.40 -10.48
N SER A 330 16.12 19.87 -11.60
CA SER A 330 14.74 20.08 -12.03
C SER A 330 13.73 19.30 -11.18
N GLU A 331 12.49 19.75 -11.18
CA GLU A 331 11.37 19.06 -10.56
C GLU A 331 11.18 17.64 -11.10
N GLN A 332 11.38 17.45 -12.42
CA GLN A 332 11.37 16.15 -13.08
C GLN A 332 12.41 15.20 -12.47
N GLN A 333 13.62 15.70 -12.20
CA GLN A 333 14.67 14.89 -11.59
C GLN A 333 14.40 14.58 -10.13
N HIS A 334 13.81 15.51 -9.38
CA HIS A 334 13.33 15.26 -8.01
C HIS A 334 12.19 14.25 -7.97
N LYS A 335 11.37 14.19 -9.01
CA LYS A 335 10.22 13.28 -9.09
C LYS A 335 10.64 11.86 -9.47
N TYR A 336 11.54 11.70 -10.44
CA TYR A 336 11.86 10.40 -11.03
C TYR A 336 13.32 9.97 -10.91
N GLY A 337 14.21 10.85 -10.52
CA GLY A 337 15.67 10.62 -10.51
C GLY A 337 16.33 10.94 -11.87
N PRO A 338 17.57 10.50 -12.08
CA PRO A 338 18.42 9.76 -11.13
C PRO A 338 18.77 10.60 -9.89
N PHE A 339 18.67 10.00 -8.72
CA PHE A 339 18.78 10.73 -7.44
C PHE A 339 20.22 10.90 -6.93
N LYS A 340 21.16 10.15 -7.48
CA LYS A 340 22.56 10.23 -7.02
C LYS A 340 23.14 11.64 -7.18
N PRO A 341 22.98 12.34 -8.34
CA PRO A 341 23.49 13.70 -8.48
C PRO A 341 22.95 14.67 -7.44
N ILE A 342 21.65 14.58 -7.11
CA ILE A 342 21.03 15.43 -6.08
C ILE A 342 21.65 15.16 -4.71
N LYS A 343 21.83 13.88 -4.35
CA LYS A 343 22.43 13.49 -3.07
C LYS A 343 23.89 13.95 -2.95
N ASP A 344 24.66 13.75 -4.01
CA ASP A 344 26.07 14.16 -4.05
C ASP A 344 26.19 15.68 -3.90
N TRP A 345 25.36 16.42 -4.62
CA TRP A 345 25.33 17.88 -4.51
C TRP A 345 24.97 18.36 -3.10
N LYS A 346 23.94 17.77 -2.49
CA LYS A 346 23.52 18.11 -1.12
C LYS A 346 24.62 17.82 -0.10
N GLU A 347 25.33 16.71 -0.21
CA GLU A 347 26.44 16.39 0.68
C GLU A 347 27.62 17.37 0.49
N ALA A 348 27.98 17.67 -0.75
CA ALA A 348 29.05 18.64 -1.07
C ALA A 348 28.74 20.06 -0.55
N HIS A 349 27.46 20.44 -0.48
CA HIS A 349 27.03 21.78 -0.05
C HIS A 349 26.47 21.83 1.37
N LYS A 350 26.59 20.76 2.14
CA LYS A 350 25.97 20.60 3.46
C LYS A 350 26.28 21.76 4.41
N LYS A 351 27.54 22.15 4.58
CA LYS A 351 27.95 23.29 5.42
C LYS A 351 27.25 24.57 5.00
N LYS A 352 27.27 24.90 3.70
CA LYS A 352 26.66 26.12 3.15
C LYS A 352 25.14 26.14 3.33
N LEU A 353 24.49 24.97 3.33
CA LEU A 353 23.05 24.83 3.51
C LEU A 353 22.63 24.96 4.98
N THR A 354 23.48 24.52 5.92
CA THR A 354 23.20 24.63 7.37
C THR A 354 23.46 26.04 7.91
N ASP A 355 24.38 26.78 7.33
CA ASP A 355 24.78 28.13 7.80
C ASP A 355 23.85 29.25 7.29
N LYS A 356 22.93 28.98 6.38
CA LYS A 356 21.90 29.95 5.96
C LYS A 356 20.65 29.81 6.79
N PRO A 357 20.31 30.78 7.71
CA PRO A 357 18.99 30.82 8.32
C PRO A 357 17.95 31.00 7.20
N ALA A 358 16.84 30.25 7.32
CA ALA A 358 15.74 30.30 6.37
C ALA A 358 15.17 31.73 6.27
N LYS A 359 15.61 32.50 5.29
CA LYS A 359 14.90 33.72 4.90
C LYS A 359 13.63 33.30 4.17
N ARG A 360 12.54 33.40 4.86
CA ARG A 360 11.18 33.28 4.33
C ARG A 360 10.96 34.43 3.35
N GLN A 361 11.03 34.18 2.06
CA GLN A 361 10.38 35.08 1.11
C GLN A 361 8.88 34.91 1.26
N LEU A 362 8.26 35.80 2.03
CA LEU A 362 6.84 36.06 1.94
C LEU A 362 6.61 36.63 0.53
N ALA A 363 6.01 35.84 -0.33
CA ALA A 363 5.42 36.36 -1.55
C ALA A 363 4.30 37.32 -1.11
N THR A 364 4.55 38.59 -1.24
CA THR A 364 3.55 39.64 -1.22
C THR A 364 2.80 39.59 -2.54
N SER A 365 1.55 39.27 -2.49
CA SER A 365 0.37 39.77 -3.22
C SER A 365 -0.69 38.72 -3.36
#